data_bdca30d2dc2adb2750e0566582dcef8b
#
_entry.id   bdca30d2dc2adb2750e0566582dcef8b
#
_cell.length_a   1.000
_cell.length_b   1.000
_cell.length_c   1.000
_cell.angle_alpha   90.00
_cell.angle_beta   90.00
_cell.angle_gamma   90.00
#
_symmetry.space_group_name_H-M   'P 1'
#
loop_
_entity.id
_entity.type
_entity.pdbx_description
1 polymer ?
#
loop_
_entity_poly.entity_id
_entity_poly.type
_entity_poly.pdbx_seq_one_letter_code
_entity_poly.pdbx_strand_id
1 'polypeptide(L)'
;MTPTAKILLLGSGELGREFVIAAKRLGCHVIACDSYAAAPAMQVADQCEIFSMLDAAALGAAIEKHQPDFIVPEIEAIRTEILA
;
A
#
# COMPACT_ATOMS: atom_id res chain seq x y z
N MET A 1 24.69 -5.91 -2.03
CA MET A 1 23.31 -5.98 -1.53
C MET A 1 22.34 -5.59 -2.61
N THR A 2 21.34 -6.41 -2.85
CA THR A 2 20.32 -6.09 -3.84
C THR A 2 19.39 -5.02 -3.29
N PRO A 3 19.10 -3.95 -4.05
CA PRO A 3 18.15 -2.95 -3.60
C PRO A 3 16.78 -3.57 -3.33
N THR A 4 16.19 -3.19 -2.22
CA THR A 4 14.86 -3.66 -1.86
C THR A 4 13.81 -2.89 -2.66
N ALA A 5 12.90 -3.60 -3.30
CA ALA A 5 11.79 -2.95 -3.97
C ALA A 5 10.88 -2.28 -2.94
N LYS A 6 10.43 -1.08 -3.25
CA LYS A 6 9.54 -0.33 -2.40
C LYS A 6 8.15 -0.35 -3.01
N ILE A 7 7.17 -0.84 -2.26
CA ILE A 7 5.81 -1.05 -2.73
C ILE A 7 4.84 -0.19 -1.95
N LEU A 8 4.00 0.56 -2.65
CA LEU A 8 2.89 1.29 -2.06
C LEU A 8 1.63 0.46 -2.28
N LEU A 9 1.05 -0.06 -1.21
CA LEU A 9 -0.16 -0.86 -1.27
C LEU A 9 -1.37 0.03 -1.02
N LEU A 10 -2.28 0.08 -1.97
CA LEU A 10 -3.51 0.87 -1.86
C LEU A 10 -4.65 -0.03 -1.42
N GLY A 11 -5.11 0.17 -0.18
CA GLY A 11 -6.03 -0.72 0.47
C GLY A 11 -5.29 -1.75 1.30
N SER A 12 -5.69 -1.91 2.55
CA SER A 12 -4.90 -2.69 3.52
C SER A 12 -5.76 -3.68 4.31
N GLY A 13 -6.74 -4.29 3.66
CA GLY A 13 -7.59 -5.29 4.27
C GLY A 13 -6.89 -6.64 4.44
N GLU A 14 -7.66 -7.69 4.63
CA GLU A 14 -7.12 -9.02 4.88
C GLU A 14 -6.31 -9.56 3.70
N LEU A 15 -6.80 -9.35 2.49
CA LEU A 15 -6.09 -9.78 1.30
C LEU A 15 -4.78 -9.01 1.15
N GLY A 16 -4.80 -7.71 1.44
CA GLY A 16 -3.60 -6.89 1.44
C GLY A 16 -2.59 -7.37 2.47
N ARG A 17 -3.06 -7.82 3.62
CA ARG A 17 -2.18 -8.37 4.66
C ARG A 17 -1.42 -9.59 4.15
N GLU A 18 -2.09 -10.51 3.45
CA GLU A 18 -1.43 -11.67 2.87
C GLU A 18 -0.41 -11.27 1.82
N PHE A 19 -0.72 -10.27 1.02
CA PHE A 19 0.23 -9.72 0.05
C PHE A 19 1.48 -9.17 0.76
N VAL A 20 1.30 -8.40 1.82
CA VAL A 20 2.42 -7.82 2.56
C VAL A 20 3.32 -8.90 3.14
N ILE A 21 2.72 -9.93 3.73
CA ILE A 21 3.50 -11.04 4.30
C ILE A 21 4.37 -11.67 3.22
N ALA A 22 3.81 -11.93 2.04
CA ALA A 22 4.58 -12.50 0.93
C ALA A 22 5.67 -11.56 0.45
N ALA A 23 5.36 -10.26 0.30
CA ALA A 23 6.32 -9.26 -0.13
C ALA A 23 7.48 -9.12 0.86
N LYS A 24 7.18 -9.16 2.16
CA LYS A 24 8.21 -9.08 3.20
C LYS A 24 9.14 -10.29 3.15
N ARG A 25 8.63 -11.45 2.84
CA ARG A 25 9.47 -12.65 2.67
C ARG A 25 10.45 -12.50 1.53
N LEU A 26 10.10 -11.69 0.52
CA LEU A 26 10.99 -11.41 -0.61
C LEU A 26 11.92 -10.22 -0.35
N GLY A 27 11.87 -9.64 0.83
CA GLY A 27 12.72 -8.53 1.20
C GLY A 27 12.24 -7.16 0.75
N CYS A 28 10.98 -7.03 0.33
CA CYS A 28 10.43 -5.75 -0.10
C CYS A 28 10.12 -4.84 1.09
N HIS A 29 10.18 -3.53 0.84
CA HIS A 29 9.74 -2.52 1.79
C HIS A 29 8.32 -2.11 1.40
N VAL A 30 7.36 -2.25 2.31
CA VAL A 30 5.95 -2.02 2.00
C VAL A 30 5.37 -0.89 2.83
N ILE A 31 4.71 0.05 2.14
CA ILE A 31 3.92 1.11 2.75
C ILE A 31 2.46 0.76 2.53
N ALA A 32 1.73 0.44 3.58
CA ALA A 32 0.32 0.06 3.49
C ALA A 32 -0.57 1.29 3.70
N CYS A 33 -1.47 1.53 2.76
CA CYS A 33 -2.35 2.69 2.77
C CYS A 33 -3.82 2.26 2.89
N ASP A 34 -4.58 2.98 3.70
CA ASP A 34 -6.03 2.79 3.78
C ASP A 34 -6.65 4.02 4.44
N SER A 35 -7.97 4.04 4.51
CA SER A 35 -8.72 5.17 5.05
C SER A 35 -8.88 5.12 6.56
N TYR A 36 -8.40 4.08 7.23
CA TYR A 36 -8.50 3.97 8.69
C TYR A 36 -7.22 3.38 9.27
N ALA A 37 -6.99 3.68 10.55
CA ALA A 37 -5.78 3.24 11.25
C ALA A 37 -5.83 1.76 11.60
N ALA A 38 -4.66 1.16 11.70
CA ALA A 38 -4.50 -0.23 12.12
C ALA A 38 -5.24 -1.24 11.24
N ALA A 39 -5.40 -0.92 9.96
CA ALA A 39 -5.94 -1.88 9.00
C ALA A 39 -5.09 -3.16 8.98
N PRO A 40 -5.65 -4.32 8.60
CA PRO A 40 -4.91 -5.58 8.68
C PRO A 40 -3.52 -5.57 8.07
N ALA A 41 -3.36 -5.03 6.87
CA ALA A 41 -2.05 -4.98 6.21
C ALA A 41 -1.09 -4.03 6.91
N MET A 42 -1.59 -2.97 7.54
CA MET A 42 -0.75 -2.01 8.26
C MET A 42 -0.04 -2.65 9.44
N GLN A 43 -0.61 -3.70 10.01
CA GLN A 43 -0.06 -4.37 11.17
C GLN A 43 1.22 -5.14 10.86
N VAL A 44 1.45 -5.45 9.60
CA VAL A 44 2.62 -6.24 9.16
C VAL A 44 3.52 -5.48 8.19
N ALA A 45 3.12 -4.29 7.73
CA ALA A 45 3.90 -3.48 6.81
C ALA A 45 5.01 -2.69 7.55
N ASP A 46 5.93 -2.14 6.77
CA ASP A 46 7.02 -1.32 7.32
C ASP A 46 6.54 0.07 7.72
N GLN A 47 5.63 0.63 6.92
CA GLN A 47 5.06 1.95 7.15
C GLN A 47 3.61 1.94 6.75
N CYS A 48 2.86 2.94 7.17
CA CYS A 48 1.47 3.10 6.76
C CYS A 48 1.13 4.57 6.54
N GLU A 49 0.13 4.80 5.69
CA GLU A 49 -0.44 6.11 5.45
C GLU A 49 -1.95 5.99 5.52
N ILE A 50 -2.58 6.97 6.14
CA ILE A 50 -4.03 6.98 6.33
C ILE A 50 -4.62 8.13 5.53
N PHE A 51 -5.37 7.81 4.49
CA PHE A 51 -6.07 8.80 3.67
C PHE A 51 -7.19 8.12 2.90
N SER A 52 -8.15 8.90 2.41
CA SER A 52 -9.22 8.33 1.59
C SER A 52 -8.65 7.76 0.29
N MET A 53 -8.97 6.51 -0.02
CA MET A 53 -8.55 5.87 -1.27
C MET A 53 -9.14 6.56 -2.51
N LEU A 54 -10.10 7.44 -2.31
CA LEU A 54 -10.71 8.22 -3.41
C LEU A 54 -10.08 9.61 -3.55
N ASP A 55 -9.15 9.97 -2.68
CA ASP A 55 -8.51 11.28 -2.68
C ASP A 55 -7.24 11.25 -3.54
N ALA A 56 -7.37 11.72 -4.78
CA ALA A 56 -6.26 11.71 -5.73
C ALA A 56 -5.09 12.58 -5.27
N ALA A 57 -5.38 13.70 -4.61
CA ALA A 57 -4.32 14.59 -4.12
C ALA A 57 -3.52 13.93 -3.00
N ALA A 58 -4.21 13.26 -2.08
CA ALA A 58 -3.54 12.53 -0.99
C ALA A 58 -2.72 11.37 -1.52
N LEU A 59 -3.24 10.64 -2.51
CA LEU A 59 -2.50 9.57 -3.16
C LEU A 59 -1.24 10.10 -3.83
N GLY A 60 -1.36 11.19 -4.58
CA GLY A 60 -0.21 11.83 -5.22
C GLY A 60 0.85 12.25 -4.22
N ALA A 61 0.43 12.81 -3.07
CA ALA A 61 1.35 13.20 -2.02
C ALA A 61 2.09 12.00 -1.42
N ALA A 62 1.39 10.87 -1.23
CA ALA A 62 2.00 9.66 -0.71
C ALA A 62 3.02 9.08 -1.69
N ILE A 63 2.69 9.08 -2.98
CA ILE A 63 3.61 8.61 -4.02
C ILE A 63 4.87 9.47 -4.03
N GLU A 64 4.71 10.79 -3.97
CA GLU A 64 5.86 11.69 -3.96
C GLU A 64 6.71 11.53 -2.71
N LYS A 65 6.07 11.38 -1.57
CA LYS A 65 6.78 11.20 -0.29
C LYS A 65 7.59 9.91 -0.25
N HIS A 66 7.02 8.82 -0.72
CA HIS A 66 7.63 7.50 -0.58
C HIS A 66 8.44 7.04 -1.78
N GLN A 67 8.20 7.61 -2.96
CA GLN A 67 8.90 7.24 -4.19
C GLN A 67 8.90 5.73 -4.42
N PRO A 68 7.71 5.09 -4.45
CA PRO A 68 7.65 3.62 -4.58
C PRO A 68 8.09 3.16 -5.96
N ASP A 69 8.61 1.95 -6.02
CA ASP A 69 8.94 1.29 -7.29
C ASP A 69 7.67 0.72 -7.93
N PHE A 70 6.72 0.29 -7.09
CA PHE A 70 5.46 -0.29 -7.56
C PHE A 70 4.30 0.23 -6.73
N ILE A 71 3.15 0.38 -7.39
CA ILE A 71 1.89 0.73 -6.74
C ILE A 71 0.94 -0.43 -6.98
N VAL A 72 0.50 -1.06 -5.89
CA VAL A 72 -0.34 -2.26 -5.97
C VAL A 72 -1.70 -1.96 -5.33
N PRO A 73 -2.78 -2.00 -6.11
CA PRO A 73 -4.11 -1.81 -5.54
C PRO A 73 -4.66 -3.11 -4.97
N GLU A 74 -5.35 -3.00 -3.83
CA GLU A 74 -6.16 -4.08 -3.31
C GLU A 74 -7.57 -3.87 -3.85
N ILE A 75 -8.06 -4.80 -4.67
CA ILE A 75 -9.31 -4.64 -5.39
C ILE A 75 -10.51 -4.42 -4.46
N GLU A 76 -10.51 -5.06 -3.32
CA GLU A 76 -11.61 -4.94 -2.36
C GLU A 76 -11.73 -3.53 -1.77
N ALA A 77 -10.63 -2.79 -1.66
CA ALA A 77 -10.60 -1.47 -1.07
C ALA A 77 -10.71 -0.35 -2.10
N ILE A 78 -10.41 -0.63 -3.37
CA ILE A 78 -10.35 0.38 -4.43
C ILE A 78 -11.32 0.02 -5.53
N ARG A 79 -12.13 0.97 -5.91
CA ARG A 79 -13.06 0.79 -7.01
C ARG A 79 -12.29 0.78 -8.32
N THR A 80 -12.48 -0.26 -9.10
CA THR A 80 -11.70 -0.45 -10.34
C THR A 80 -11.93 0.65 -11.37
N GLU A 81 -13.12 1.26 -11.40
CA GLU A 81 -13.40 2.36 -12.31
C GLU A 81 -12.55 3.61 -12.04
N ILE A 82 -12.00 3.73 -10.84
CA ILE A 82 -11.13 4.86 -10.51
C ILE A 82 -9.72 4.62 -11.05
N LEU A 83 -9.33 3.38 -11.18
CA LEU A 83 -8.01 3.00 -11.67
C LEU A 83 -7.97 2.85 -13.20
N ALA A 84 -9.11 2.70 -13.79
CA ALA A 84 -9.23 2.46 -15.22
C ALA A 84 -8.78 3.65 -16.07
#